data_b9b086713669548702050db443b5fd66
#
_entry.id   b9b086713669548702050db443b5fd66
#
_cell.length_a   1.000
_cell.length_b   1.000
_cell.length_c   1.000
_cell.angle_alpha   90.00
_cell.angle_beta   90.00
_cell.angle_gamma   90.00
#
_symmetry.space_group_name_H-M   'P 1'
#
loop_
_entity.id
_entity.type
_entity.pdbx_description
1 polymer ?
#
loop_
_entity_poly.entity_id
_entity_poly.type
_entity_poly.pdbx_seq_one_letter_code
_entity_poly.pdbx_strand_id
1 'polypeptide(L)'
;KETFGLIAYILKNTLSEHGSVSRGVCKSEGGKLTSIHEHTKIEAQDNVIIDSDSGTQFTGEELVSMNFWVCQPSIFPLITEYLKDFIGNKENHAKGEIYLPFAIKEMIAKNLIDVDVIPSASQWFGVTYASDKDMAVSELQRMTDNNGYTSPLWDNV
;
A
#
# COMPACT_ATOMS: atom_id res chain seq x y z
N LYS A 1 -21.93 7.68 6.79
CA LYS A 1 -20.65 7.01 6.75
C LYS A 1 -20.20 6.99 5.31
N GLU A 2 -19.02 7.57 5.02
CA GLU A 2 -18.47 7.61 3.68
C GLU A 2 -17.68 6.34 3.39
N THR A 3 -17.58 6.01 2.10
CA THR A 3 -16.77 4.88 1.62
C THR A 3 -15.57 5.44 0.87
N PHE A 4 -14.39 5.02 1.29
CA PHE A 4 -13.12 5.26 0.60
C PHE A 4 -12.69 4.02 -0.15
N GLY A 5 -11.66 4.10 -0.97
CA GLY A 5 -11.10 2.98 -1.69
C GLY A 5 -9.63 2.74 -1.34
N LEU A 6 -9.23 1.48 -1.28
CA LEU A 6 -7.85 1.04 -1.26
C LEU A 6 -7.59 0.21 -2.51
N ILE A 7 -6.71 0.69 -3.39
CA ILE A 7 -6.18 -0.14 -4.46
C ILE A 7 -5.15 -1.07 -3.82
N ALA A 8 -5.47 -2.36 -3.78
CA ALA A 8 -4.64 -3.38 -3.16
C ALA A 8 -4.00 -4.26 -4.22
N TYR A 9 -2.73 -4.56 -4.05
CA TYR A 9 -1.93 -5.36 -4.97
C TYR A 9 -1.81 -6.79 -4.45
N ILE A 10 -1.56 -7.74 -5.34
CA ILE A 10 -1.26 -9.12 -4.97
C ILE A 10 0.17 -9.15 -4.42
N LEU A 11 0.40 -9.73 -3.25
CA LEU A 11 1.67 -9.71 -2.53
C LEU A 11 2.85 -10.13 -3.40
N LYS A 12 2.74 -11.26 -4.12
CA LYS A 12 3.82 -11.75 -5.00
C LYS A 12 4.24 -10.77 -6.09
N ASN A 13 3.32 -9.87 -6.53
CA ASN A 13 3.59 -8.86 -7.55
C ASN A 13 4.27 -7.61 -6.97
N THR A 14 4.57 -7.60 -5.67
CA THR A 14 5.19 -6.46 -4.96
C THR A 14 6.49 -6.82 -4.26
N LEU A 15 6.97 -8.05 -4.43
CA LEU A 15 8.24 -8.48 -3.86
C LEU A 15 9.43 -7.85 -4.60
N SER A 16 10.58 -7.82 -3.94
CA SER A 16 11.83 -7.35 -4.50
C SER A 16 12.80 -8.51 -4.72
N GLU A 17 13.54 -8.48 -5.82
CA GLU A 17 14.66 -9.39 -6.05
C GLU A 17 15.92 -9.00 -5.24
N HIS A 18 15.90 -7.82 -4.62
CA HIS A 18 17.08 -7.24 -3.95
C HIS A 18 17.01 -7.28 -2.43
N GLY A 19 16.00 -7.95 -1.86
CA GLY A 19 15.84 -8.11 -0.42
C GLY A 19 14.40 -8.06 0.07
N SER A 20 14.26 -8.01 1.38
CA SER A 20 12.94 -7.97 2.03
C SER A 20 12.21 -6.64 1.78
N VAL A 21 10.89 -6.70 1.86
CA VAL A 21 10.00 -5.55 1.68
C VAL A 21 9.04 -5.43 2.86
N SER A 22 8.57 -4.19 3.12
CA SER A 22 7.50 -3.93 4.09
C SER A 22 6.17 -3.77 3.37
N ARG A 23 5.12 -4.48 3.83
CA ARG A 23 3.78 -4.45 3.23
C ARG A 23 2.69 -4.48 4.28
N GLY A 24 1.66 -3.66 4.09
CA GLY A 24 0.43 -3.75 4.84
C GLY A 24 -0.48 -4.84 4.30
N VAL A 25 -0.46 -6.02 4.91
CA VAL A 25 -1.31 -7.14 4.50
C VAL A 25 -2.75 -6.88 4.93
N CYS A 26 -3.66 -6.90 3.96
CA CYS A 26 -5.06 -6.55 4.11
C CYS A 26 -5.93 -7.78 4.41
N LYS A 27 -6.89 -7.65 5.33
CA LYS A 27 -8.02 -8.56 5.45
C LYS A 27 -9.29 -7.84 5.04
N SER A 28 -10.16 -8.52 4.31
CA SER A 28 -11.43 -7.96 3.86
C SER A 28 -12.57 -8.96 4.00
N GLU A 29 -13.76 -8.46 4.25
CA GLU A 29 -15.01 -9.24 4.26
C GLU A 29 -16.03 -8.51 3.39
N GLY A 30 -16.65 -9.24 2.46
CA GLY A 30 -17.59 -8.65 1.50
C GLY A 30 -17.00 -7.49 0.69
N GLY A 31 -15.68 -7.51 0.42
CA GLY A 31 -14.98 -6.44 -0.28
C GLY A 31 -14.63 -5.22 0.57
N LYS A 32 -15.03 -5.20 1.85
CA LYS A 32 -14.70 -4.12 2.79
C LYS A 32 -13.46 -4.48 3.59
N LEU A 33 -12.56 -3.52 3.74
CA LEU A 33 -11.36 -3.65 4.57
C LEU A 33 -11.75 -3.81 6.03
N THR A 34 -11.30 -4.89 6.67
CA THR A 34 -11.52 -5.14 8.10
C THR A 34 -10.26 -4.93 8.92
N SER A 35 -9.09 -5.20 8.36
CA SER A 35 -7.81 -4.91 9.02
C SER A 35 -6.66 -4.78 8.04
N ILE A 36 -5.63 -4.05 8.47
CA ILE A 36 -4.30 -4.01 7.85
C ILE A 36 -3.27 -4.34 8.91
N HIS A 37 -2.34 -5.24 8.58
CA HIS A 37 -1.21 -5.57 9.43
C HIS A 37 0.09 -5.31 8.66
N GLU A 38 0.94 -4.46 9.21
CA GLU A 38 2.25 -4.19 8.64
C GLU A 38 3.20 -5.33 8.94
N HIS A 39 3.84 -5.84 7.89
CA HIS A 39 4.89 -6.84 7.94
C HIS A 39 6.14 -6.23 7.33
N THR A 40 7.25 -6.21 8.05
CA THR A 40 8.40 -5.35 7.75
C THR A 40 9.55 -6.05 7.03
N LYS A 41 9.53 -7.38 6.97
CA LYS A 41 10.60 -8.18 6.35
C LYS A 41 10.05 -9.35 5.54
N ILE A 42 9.16 -9.05 4.60
CA ILE A 42 8.62 -10.07 3.70
C ILE A 42 9.62 -10.31 2.58
N GLU A 43 9.98 -11.55 2.37
CA GLU A 43 10.91 -12.00 1.33
C GLU A 43 10.53 -13.38 0.80
N ALA A 44 10.98 -13.70 -0.41
CA ALA A 44 10.87 -15.03 -0.96
C ALA A 44 12.12 -15.84 -0.60
N GLN A 45 11.93 -16.97 0.12
CA GLN A 45 12.99 -17.91 0.48
C GLN A 45 12.55 -19.33 0.05
N ASP A 46 13.35 -20.00 -0.75
CA ASP A 46 13.12 -21.42 -1.14
C ASP A 46 11.68 -21.73 -1.59
N ASN A 47 11.09 -20.86 -2.42
CA ASN A 47 9.71 -20.91 -2.90
C ASN A 47 8.62 -20.65 -1.82
N VAL A 48 8.99 -20.17 -0.66
CA VAL A 48 8.07 -19.74 0.40
C VAL A 48 8.18 -18.22 0.55
N ILE A 49 7.06 -17.54 0.68
CA ILE A 49 7.04 -16.12 1.04
C ILE A 49 6.87 -16.04 2.56
N ILE A 50 7.80 -15.40 3.24
CA ILE A 50 7.82 -15.34 4.70
C ILE A 50 8.17 -13.93 5.18
N ASP A 51 7.55 -13.50 6.26
CA ASP A 51 8.05 -12.38 7.06
C ASP A 51 9.05 -12.92 8.08
N SER A 52 10.33 -12.62 7.88
CA SER A 52 11.41 -13.15 8.72
C SER A 52 11.42 -12.61 10.15
N ASP A 53 10.72 -11.49 10.42
CA ASP A 53 10.59 -10.96 11.78
C ASP A 53 9.51 -11.71 12.58
N SER A 54 8.37 -12.01 11.97
CA SER A 54 7.26 -12.67 12.66
C SER A 54 7.20 -14.18 12.43
N GLY A 55 7.90 -14.70 11.43
CA GLY A 55 7.79 -16.09 10.98
C GLY A 55 6.49 -16.40 10.23
N THR A 56 5.70 -15.40 9.90
CA THR A 56 4.43 -15.58 9.18
C THR A 56 4.72 -15.96 7.73
N GLN A 57 4.10 -17.06 7.28
CA GLN A 57 4.18 -17.52 5.90
C GLN A 57 2.96 -17.02 5.10
N PHE A 58 3.20 -16.72 3.83
CA PHE A 58 2.21 -16.24 2.89
C PHE A 58 2.13 -17.13 1.66
N THR A 59 0.96 -17.13 1.04
CA THR A 59 0.71 -17.82 -0.24
C THR A 59 1.21 -17.02 -1.43
N GLY A 60 1.32 -15.69 -1.24
CA GLY A 60 1.60 -14.71 -2.30
C GLY A 60 0.35 -14.12 -2.95
N GLU A 61 -0.82 -14.68 -2.67
CA GLU A 61 -2.11 -14.21 -3.21
C GLU A 61 -2.80 -13.20 -2.26
N GLU A 62 -2.21 -12.92 -1.11
CA GLU A 62 -2.72 -11.93 -0.18
C GLU A 62 -2.75 -10.55 -0.83
N LEU A 63 -3.80 -9.78 -0.51
CA LEU A 63 -3.89 -8.39 -0.92
C LEU A 63 -3.08 -7.51 0.04
N VAL A 64 -2.26 -6.64 -0.53
CA VAL A 64 -1.41 -5.72 0.23
C VAL A 64 -1.63 -4.28 -0.16
N SER A 65 -1.53 -3.39 0.80
CA SER A 65 -1.52 -1.95 0.60
C SER A 65 -0.14 -1.48 0.14
N MET A 66 -0.14 -0.69 -0.93
CA MET A 66 1.00 0.11 -1.38
C MET A 66 0.70 1.61 -1.19
N ASN A 67 -0.14 1.96 -0.21
CA ASN A 67 -0.59 3.32 0.09
C ASN A 67 -1.29 4.03 -1.09
N PHE A 68 -1.98 3.28 -1.92
CA PHE A 68 -2.80 3.85 -2.98
C PHE A 68 -4.27 3.95 -2.52
N TRP A 69 -4.60 5.10 -1.95
CA TRP A 69 -5.92 5.38 -1.38
C TRP A 69 -6.71 6.32 -2.27
N VAL A 70 -8.01 6.07 -2.38
CA VAL A 70 -8.99 6.94 -3.03
C VAL A 70 -9.94 7.45 -1.95
N CYS A 71 -9.83 8.72 -1.62
CA CYS A 71 -10.55 9.33 -0.50
C CYS A 71 -11.37 10.52 -0.94
N GLN A 72 -12.47 10.77 -0.23
CA GLN A 72 -13.21 12.02 -0.33
C GLN A 72 -12.49 13.13 0.47
N PRO A 73 -12.74 14.42 0.19
CA PRO A 73 -12.13 15.52 0.93
C PRO A 73 -12.35 15.49 2.45
N SER A 74 -13.39 14.81 2.92
CA SER A 74 -13.66 14.57 4.34
C SER A 74 -12.56 13.80 5.08
N ILE A 75 -11.61 13.19 4.37
CA ILE A 75 -10.43 12.57 4.98
C ILE A 75 -9.59 13.59 5.75
N PHE A 76 -9.48 14.83 5.27
CA PHE A 76 -8.60 15.84 5.88
C PHE A 76 -9.00 16.21 7.32
N PRO A 77 -10.27 16.55 7.65
CA PRO A 77 -10.65 16.76 9.04
C PRO A 77 -10.45 15.52 9.91
N LEU A 78 -10.69 14.31 9.40
CA LEU A 78 -10.47 13.07 10.14
C LEU A 78 -8.99 12.84 10.46
N ILE A 79 -8.10 13.06 9.49
CA ILE A 79 -6.65 13.00 9.72
C ILE A 79 -6.21 14.10 10.70
N THR A 80 -6.80 15.29 10.63
CA THR A 80 -6.47 16.38 11.55
C THR A 80 -6.78 16.01 13.00
N GLU A 81 -7.91 15.38 13.28
CA GLU A 81 -8.23 14.91 14.63
C GLU A 81 -7.28 13.80 15.09
N TYR A 82 -7.00 12.82 14.21
CA TYR A 82 -6.01 11.79 14.50
C TYR A 82 -4.62 12.38 14.82
N LEU A 83 -4.20 13.38 14.05
CA LEU A 83 -2.92 14.07 14.24
C LEU A 83 -2.87 14.82 15.59
N LYS A 84 -3.98 15.48 15.98
CA LYS A 84 -4.06 16.16 17.29
C LYS A 84 -3.88 15.18 18.45
N ASP A 85 -4.56 14.04 18.39
CA ASP A 85 -4.46 12.99 19.41
C ASP A 85 -3.03 12.45 19.48
N PHE A 86 -2.40 12.21 18.32
CA PHE A 86 -1.04 11.72 18.23
C PHE A 86 -0.03 12.71 18.82
N ILE A 87 -0.12 14.00 18.46
CA ILE A 87 0.77 15.06 18.98
C ILE A 87 0.48 15.33 20.46
N GLY A 88 -0.76 15.17 20.91
CA GLY A 88 -1.14 15.30 22.32
C GLY A 88 -0.40 14.33 23.25
N ASN A 89 0.02 13.17 22.73
CA ASN A 89 0.84 12.23 23.48
C ASN A 89 2.33 12.58 23.38
N LYS A 90 2.90 13.06 24.50
CA LYS A 90 4.31 13.49 24.56
C LYS A 90 5.33 12.39 24.24
N GLU A 91 4.98 11.13 24.41
CA GLU A 91 5.85 9.99 24.06
C GLU A 91 6.14 9.92 22.55
N ASN A 92 5.24 10.47 21.73
CA ASN A 92 5.40 10.50 20.28
C ASN A 92 6.35 11.59 19.77
N HIS A 93 6.68 12.62 20.60
CA HIS A 93 7.35 13.84 20.12
C HIS A 93 8.78 13.63 19.64
N ALA A 94 9.49 12.62 20.15
CA ALA A 94 10.91 12.45 19.84
C ALA A 94 11.18 11.64 18.57
N LYS A 95 10.38 10.62 18.30
CA LYS A 95 10.60 9.64 17.21
C LYS A 95 9.30 9.07 16.64
N GLY A 96 8.15 9.59 17.03
CA GLY A 96 6.87 9.08 16.55
C GLY A 96 6.64 9.42 15.08
N GLU A 97 6.21 8.44 14.31
CA GLU A 97 5.78 8.61 12.92
C GLU A 97 4.30 8.30 12.80
N ILE A 98 3.59 9.07 11.99
CA ILE A 98 2.20 8.80 11.63
C ILE A 98 2.16 8.08 10.30
N TYR A 99 1.58 6.89 10.32
CA TYR A 99 1.33 6.12 9.11
C TYR A 99 -0.16 6.18 8.74
N LEU A 100 -0.44 6.56 7.50
CA LEU A 100 -1.81 6.66 6.99
C LEU A 100 -2.63 5.38 7.21
N PRO A 101 -2.10 4.16 7.01
CA PRO A 101 -2.85 2.93 7.28
C PRO A 101 -3.34 2.82 8.73
N PHE A 102 -2.59 3.34 9.71
CA PHE A 102 -3.01 3.32 11.12
C PHE A 102 -4.14 4.31 11.39
N ALA A 103 -4.07 5.51 10.79
CA ALA A 103 -5.16 6.48 10.87
C ALA A 103 -6.45 5.90 10.25
N ILE A 104 -6.36 5.31 9.08
CA ILE A 104 -7.50 4.65 8.41
C ILE A 104 -8.06 3.51 9.28
N LYS A 105 -7.20 2.66 9.84
CA LYS A 105 -7.61 1.56 10.74
C LYS A 105 -8.41 2.09 11.94
N GLU A 106 -7.97 3.18 12.54
CA GLU A 106 -8.67 3.80 13.67
C GLU A 106 -10.01 4.40 13.25
N MET A 107 -10.07 5.06 12.08
CA MET A 107 -11.33 5.59 11.53
C MET A 107 -12.35 4.47 11.26
N ILE A 108 -11.91 3.33 10.74
CA ILE A 108 -12.76 2.14 10.57
C ILE A 108 -13.24 1.64 11.93
N ALA A 109 -12.34 1.47 12.91
CA ALA A 109 -12.67 1.00 14.24
C ALA A 109 -13.68 1.92 14.97
N LYS A 110 -13.55 3.24 14.77
CA LYS A 110 -14.51 4.25 15.28
C LYS A 110 -15.80 4.34 14.45
N ASN A 111 -15.96 3.50 13.43
CA ASN A 111 -17.12 3.48 12.54
C ASN A 111 -17.37 4.81 11.79
N LEU A 112 -16.33 5.57 11.51
CA LEU A 112 -16.37 6.86 10.80
C LEU A 112 -16.41 6.67 9.29
N ILE A 113 -15.70 5.67 8.77
CA ILE A 113 -15.58 5.37 7.35
C ILE A 113 -15.72 3.87 7.07
N ASP A 114 -16.05 3.53 5.83
CA ASP A 114 -15.82 2.22 5.22
C ASP A 114 -14.72 2.33 4.17
N VAL A 115 -14.03 1.24 3.88
CA VAL A 115 -13.03 1.20 2.82
C VAL A 115 -13.29 -0.02 1.94
N ASP A 116 -13.53 0.22 0.66
CA ASP A 116 -13.59 -0.83 -0.35
C ASP A 116 -12.17 -1.25 -0.73
N VAL A 117 -11.92 -2.56 -0.71
CA VAL A 117 -10.67 -3.13 -1.21
C VAL A 117 -10.85 -3.45 -2.69
N ILE A 118 -10.08 -2.78 -3.54
CA ILE A 118 -10.13 -2.89 -5.00
C ILE A 118 -8.86 -3.63 -5.45
N PRO A 119 -8.95 -4.92 -5.78
CA PRO A 119 -7.79 -5.69 -6.20
C PRO A 119 -7.21 -5.19 -7.52
N SER A 120 -5.87 -5.07 -7.58
CA SER A 120 -5.12 -4.81 -8.80
C SER A 120 -4.23 -6.00 -9.13
N ALA A 121 -4.31 -6.46 -10.37
CA ALA A 121 -3.41 -7.49 -10.91
C ALA A 121 -2.09 -6.91 -11.44
N SER A 122 -1.92 -5.59 -11.41
CA SER A 122 -0.71 -4.92 -11.90
C SER A 122 0.51 -5.33 -11.09
N GLN A 123 1.64 -5.44 -11.77
CA GLN A 123 2.92 -5.52 -11.10
C GLN A 123 3.30 -4.14 -10.58
N TRP A 124 3.70 -4.10 -9.32
CA TRP A 124 4.24 -2.88 -8.74
C TRP A 124 5.75 -2.82 -8.96
N PHE A 125 6.24 -1.65 -9.34
CA PHE A 125 7.65 -1.33 -9.33
C PHE A 125 7.84 0.11 -8.87
N GLY A 126 8.98 0.38 -8.23
CA GLY A 126 9.28 1.70 -7.68
C GLY A 126 10.70 2.14 -8.04
N VAL A 127 10.97 3.43 -7.87
CA VAL A 127 12.30 4.02 -8.03
C VAL A 127 12.70 4.58 -6.68
N THR A 128 13.42 3.78 -5.90
CA THR A 128 13.96 4.17 -4.60
C THR A 128 15.44 4.53 -4.71
N TYR A 129 16.16 3.79 -5.52
CA TYR A 129 17.58 3.98 -5.78
C TYR A 129 17.82 4.36 -7.25
N ALA A 130 18.95 5.00 -7.53
CA ALA A 130 19.33 5.36 -8.90
C ALA A 130 19.39 4.14 -9.85
N SER A 131 19.75 2.97 -9.32
CA SER A 131 19.79 1.69 -10.04
C SER A 131 18.40 1.22 -10.52
N ASP A 132 17.32 1.64 -9.86
CA ASP A 132 15.98 1.20 -10.23
C ASP A 132 15.45 1.89 -11.49
N LYS A 133 16.09 3.00 -11.89
CA LYS A 133 15.65 3.84 -13.01
C LYS A 133 15.59 3.06 -14.32
N ASP A 134 16.64 2.30 -14.63
CA ASP A 134 16.74 1.60 -15.92
C ASP A 134 15.67 0.52 -16.04
N MET A 135 15.38 -0.19 -14.95
CA MET A 135 14.29 -1.16 -14.87
C MET A 135 12.93 -0.46 -15.06
N ALA A 136 12.69 0.64 -14.36
CA ALA A 136 11.43 1.38 -14.48
C ALA A 136 11.21 1.92 -15.90
N VAL A 137 12.26 2.46 -16.54
CA VAL A 137 12.19 2.92 -17.95
C VAL A 137 11.87 1.77 -18.88
N SER A 138 12.53 0.63 -18.72
CA SER A 138 12.30 -0.56 -19.54
C SER A 138 10.90 -1.09 -19.41
N GLU A 139 10.35 -1.11 -18.18
CA GLU A 139 9.01 -1.60 -17.92
C GLU A 139 7.93 -0.65 -18.49
N LEU A 140 8.10 0.66 -18.34
CA LEU A 140 7.20 1.66 -18.93
C LEU A 140 7.25 1.60 -20.47
N GLN A 141 8.44 1.40 -21.06
CA GLN A 141 8.55 1.23 -22.50
C GLN A 141 7.80 -0.03 -22.95
N ARG A 142 8.00 -1.16 -22.27
CA ARG A 142 7.29 -2.40 -22.56
C ARG A 142 5.77 -2.24 -22.47
N MET A 143 5.28 -1.51 -21.47
CA MET A 143 3.85 -1.21 -21.32
C MET A 143 3.33 -0.37 -22.48
N THR A 144 4.11 0.62 -22.95
CA THR A 144 3.77 1.48 -24.08
C THR A 144 3.74 0.67 -25.39
N ASP A 145 4.76 -0.14 -25.62
CA ASP A 145 4.87 -1.00 -26.81
C ASP A 145 3.70 -2.01 -26.91
N ASN A 146 3.18 -2.45 -25.76
CA ASN A 146 2.00 -3.31 -25.64
C ASN A 146 0.65 -2.53 -25.62
N ASN A 147 0.64 -1.27 -25.98
CA ASN A 147 -0.54 -0.38 -25.98
C ASN A 147 -1.18 -0.18 -24.60
N GLY A 148 -0.44 -0.38 -23.50
CA GLY A 148 -0.90 -0.03 -22.14
C GLY A 148 -0.94 1.48 -21.93
N TYR A 149 -0.06 2.21 -22.60
CA TYR A 149 -0.04 3.68 -22.65
C TYR A 149 0.04 4.17 -24.10
N THR A 150 -0.52 5.36 -24.33
CA THR A 150 -0.34 6.07 -25.60
C THR A 150 1.04 6.70 -25.70
N SER A 151 1.58 6.90 -26.94
CA SER A 151 2.80 7.63 -27.15
C SER A 151 2.57 8.71 -28.23
N PRO A 152 2.65 10.01 -27.88
CA PRO A 152 2.91 10.56 -26.54
C PRO A 152 1.78 10.27 -25.55
N LEU A 153 2.10 10.22 -24.25
CA LEU A 153 1.15 9.94 -23.17
C LEU A 153 0.00 10.96 -23.13
N TRP A 154 0.32 12.21 -23.47
CA TRP A 154 -0.61 13.33 -23.57
C TRP A 154 -0.63 13.82 -25.01
N ASP A 155 -1.82 13.90 -25.62
CA ASP A 155 -1.99 14.68 -26.83
C ASP A 155 -1.67 16.14 -26.51
N ASN A 156 -0.93 16.80 -27.41
CA ASN A 156 -0.60 18.21 -27.23
C ASN A 156 -1.90 19.01 -27.06
N VAL A 157 -2.14 19.49 -25.85
CA VAL A 157 -3.20 20.43 -25.51
C VAL A 157 -2.78 21.82 -25.95
#